data_0f975b7b53087beb9b260e630e2adbad
#
_entry.id   0f975b7b53087beb9b260e630e2adbad
#
_cell.length_a   1.000
_cell.length_b   1.000
_cell.length_c   1.000
_cell.angle_alpha   90.00
_cell.angle_beta   90.00
_cell.angle_gamma   90.00
#
_symmetry.space_group_name_H-M   'P 1'
#
loop_
_entity.id
_entity.type
_entity.pdbx_description
1 polymer ?
#
loop_
_entity_poly.entity_id
_entity_poly.type
_entity_poly.pdbx_seq_one_letter_code
_entity_poly.pdbx_strand_id
1 'polypeptide(L)'
;MKILKNNKGYSLIEIIAGFPLVALVFVIFGIGIVHFTTTYQEVRLYTQLQQDLFEAIEIMRHGYMLDGVTDDEGLIGLTTAKKIDVSSTISLKVTPLVLNLDLEEDYNVTYYVDDNMQLRVNGSYGVKHFRNEPVFPSTPIKYIGREPQFTIKNIHDIWSVTPNTTDAQGNPHMVDIKLVGQVRFREKLKDQSNEDDIRRNTRTITFETSVFLGNAHANATEE
;
A
#
# COMPACT_ATOMS: atom_id res chain seq x y z
N MET A 1 -25.29 -47.99 -48.34
CA MET A 1 -24.90 -47.52 -47.01
C MET A 1 -26.17 -47.14 -46.26
N LYS A 2 -26.69 -48.04 -45.38
CA LYS A 2 -27.93 -47.81 -44.63
C LYS A 2 -27.58 -47.09 -43.33
N ILE A 3 -27.87 -45.82 -43.26
CA ILE A 3 -27.80 -45.04 -42.03
C ILE A 3 -28.98 -45.51 -41.17
N LEU A 4 -28.65 -46.32 -40.14
CA LEU A 4 -29.63 -46.72 -39.12
C LEU A 4 -29.95 -45.47 -38.28
N LYS A 5 -31.09 -44.84 -38.60
CA LYS A 5 -31.74 -43.79 -37.81
C LYS A 5 -32.29 -44.46 -36.52
N ASN A 6 -31.47 -44.55 -35.50
CA ASN A 6 -31.89 -45.03 -34.20
C ASN A 6 -32.55 -43.88 -33.41
N ASN A 7 -33.80 -43.62 -33.75
CA ASN A 7 -34.63 -42.63 -33.02
C ASN A 7 -35.20 -43.29 -31.77
N LYS A 8 -34.33 -43.68 -30.82
CA LYS A 8 -34.77 -43.97 -29.46
C LYS A 8 -34.95 -42.64 -28.75
N GLY A 9 -36.20 -42.15 -28.74
CA GLY A 9 -36.59 -41.05 -27.88
C GLY A 9 -36.33 -41.44 -26.41
N TYR A 10 -35.84 -40.52 -25.64
CA TYR A 10 -35.70 -40.72 -24.20
C TYR A 10 -37.05 -41.02 -23.57
N SER A 11 -37.12 -42.05 -22.74
CA SER A 11 -38.30 -42.36 -21.96
C SER A 11 -38.62 -41.25 -20.98
N LEU A 12 -39.89 -40.94 -20.74
CA LEU A 12 -40.31 -39.96 -19.77
C LEU A 12 -39.65 -40.17 -18.39
N ILE A 13 -39.48 -41.43 -18.01
CA ILE A 13 -38.80 -41.85 -16.77
C ILE A 13 -37.32 -41.45 -16.78
N GLU A 14 -36.61 -41.57 -17.92
CA GLU A 14 -35.19 -41.18 -18.02
C GLU A 14 -35.03 -39.66 -17.88
N ILE A 15 -35.97 -38.84 -18.42
CA ILE A 15 -35.97 -37.41 -18.26
C ILE A 15 -36.23 -37.01 -16.81
N ILE A 16 -37.22 -37.62 -16.16
CA ILE A 16 -37.56 -37.36 -14.75
C ILE A 16 -36.42 -37.79 -13.81
N ALA A 17 -35.73 -38.88 -14.08
CA ALA A 17 -34.60 -39.34 -13.30
C ALA A 17 -33.32 -38.50 -13.55
N GLY A 18 -33.12 -38.04 -14.78
CA GLY A 18 -31.94 -37.23 -15.16
C GLY A 18 -32.00 -35.79 -14.69
N PHE A 19 -33.20 -35.19 -14.61
CA PHE A 19 -33.37 -33.79 -14.25
C PHE A 19 -32.77 -33.40 -12.88
N PRO A 20 -32.98 -34.16 -11.78
CA PRO A 20 -32.36 -33.84 -10.49
C PRO A 20 -30.84 -33.92 -10.53
N LEU A 21 -30.27 -34.81 -11.33
CA LEU A 21 -28.82 -34.96 -11.47
C LEU A 21 -28.21 -33.75 -12.20
N VAL A 22 -28.85 -33.28 -13.27
CA VAL A 22 -28.46 -32.08 -13.99
C VAL A 22 -28.59 -30.84 -13.09
N ALA A 23 -29.71 -30.74 -12.34
CA ALA A 23 -29.89 -29.66 -11.39
C ALA A 23 -28.79 -29.61 -10.30
N LEU A 24 -28.40 -30.76 -9.76
CA LEU A 24 -27.32 -30.88 -8.78
C LEU A 24 -25.97 -30.42 -9.37
N VAL A 25 -25.67 -30.77 -10.61
CA VAL A 25 -24.45 -30.29 -11.30
C VAL A 25 -24.45 -28.77 -11.42
N PHE A 26 -25.57 -28.16 -11.79
CA PHE A 26 -25.66 -26.67 -11.86
C PHE A 26 -25.49 -26.00 -10.51
N VAL A 27 -26.02 -26.58 -9.44
CA VAL A 27 -25.84 -26.04 -8.07
C VAL A 27 -24.36 -26.10 -7.68
N ILE A 28 -23.68 -27.24 -7.89
CA ILE A 28 -22.25 -27.39 -7.57
C ILE A 28 -21.42 -26.39 -8.39
N PHE A 29 -21.72 -26.26 -9.68
CA PHE A 29 -21.03 -25.31 -10.55
C PHE A 29 -21.26 -23.86 -10.11
N GLY A 30 -22.48 -23.50 -9.74
CA GLY A 30 -22.84 -22.18 -9.21
C GLY A 30 -22.06 -21.84 -7.94
N ILE A 31 -21.98 -22.77 -6.97
CA ILE A 31 -21.18 -22.61 -5.75
C ILE A 31 -19.70 -22.41 -6.10
N GLY A 32 -19.18 -23.19 -7.05
CA GLY A 32 -17.81 -23.09 -7.53
C GLY A 32 -17.47 -21.71 -8.11
N ILE A 33 -18.36 -21.16 -8.95
CA ILE A 33 -18.19 -19.81 -9.52
C ILE A 33 -18.17 -18.75 -8.42
N VAL A 34 -19.11 -18.79 -7.47
CA VAL A 34 -19.16 -17.83 -6.37
C VAL A 34 -17.88 -17.89 -5.54
N HIS A 35 -17.42 -19.08 -5.20
CA HIS A 35 -16.18 -19.26 -4.45
C HIS A 35 -14.96 -18.75 -5.24
N PHE A 36 -14.87 -19.08 -6.51
CA PHE A 36 -13.80 -18.59 -7.38
C PHE A 36 -13.76 -17.05 -7.48
N THR A 37 -14.92 -16.43 -7.70
CA THR A 37 -14.98 -14.95 -7.82
C THR A 37 -14.59 -14.24 -6.52
N THR A 38 -15.01 -14.76 -5.37
CA THR A 38 -14.63 -14.19 -4.08
C THR A 38 -13.13 -14.34 -3.82
N THR A 39 -12.56 -15.51 -4.07
CA THR A 39 -11.12 -15.74 -3.92
C THR A 39 -10.31 -14.86 -4.88
N TYR A 40 -10.75 -14.73 -6.12
CA TYR A 40 -10.09 -13.86 -7.10
C TYR A 40 -10.07 -12.39 -6.64
N GLN A 41 -11.18 -11.88 -6.11
CA GLN A 41 -11.24 -10.52 -5.57
C GLN A 41 -10.29 -10.34 -4.37
N GLU A 42 -10.22 -11.31 -3.45
CA GLU A 42 -9.30 -11.27 -2.32
C GLU A 42 -7.83 -11.24 -2.78
N VAL A 43 -7.45 -12.08 -3.73
CA VAL A 43 -6.10 -12.11 -4.29
C VAL A 43 -5.76 -10.78 -4.97
N ARG A 44 -6.69 -10.23 -5.76
CA ARG A 44 -6.49 -8.95 -6.43
C ARG A 44 -6.24 -7.80 -5.44
N LEU A 45 -7.06 -7.71 -4.39
CA LEU A 45 -6.90 -6.69 -3.35
C LEU A 45 -5.60 -6.86 -2.57
N TYR A 46 -5.21 -8.10 -2.31
CA TYR A 46 -3.93 -8.39 -1.66
C TYR A 46 -2.73 -7.98 -2.52
N THR A 47 -2.78 -8.26 -3.83
CA THR A 47 -1.75 -7.82 -4.77
C THR A 47 -1.71 -6.29 -4.88
N GLN A 48 -2.86 -5.63 -4.88
CA GLN A 48 -2.92 -4.16 -4.84
C GLN A 48 -2.28 -3.61 -3.58
N LEU A 49 -2.57 -4.19 -2.40
CA LEU A 49 -1.92 -3.80 -1.14
C LEU A 49 -0.38 -3.92 -1.25
N GLN A 50 0.11 -5.00 -1.85
CA GLN A 50 1.54 -5.20 -2.07
C GLN A 50 2.15 -4.09 -2.93
N GLN A 51 1.51 -3.79 -4.05
CA GLN A 51 1.96 -2.76 -4.98
C GLN A 51 1.95 -1.37 -4.33
N ASP A 52 0.84 -1.00 -3.67
CA ASP A 52 0.69 0.29 -3.01
C ASP A 52 1.74 0.49 -1.89
N LEU A 53 2.03 -0.56 -1.11
CA LEU A 53 3.07 -0.49 -0.07
C LEU A 53 4.47 -0.36 -0.65
N PHE A 54 4.77 -1.10 -1.71
CA PHE A 54 6.06 -1.01 -2.40
C PHE A 54 6.24 0.38 -3.01
N GLU A 55 5.23 0.90 -3.69
CA GLU A 55 5.23 2.25 -4.25
C GLU A 55 5.41 3.32 -3.18
N ALA A 56 4.76 3.17 -2.02
CA ALA A 56 4.92 4.09 -0.90
C ALA A 56 6.36 4.11 -0.38
N ILE A 57 7.05 2.97 -0.31
CA ILE A 57 8.46 2.89 0.07
C ILE A 57 9.34 3.57 -0.99
N GLU A 58 9.09 3.32 -2.26
CA GLU A 58 9.85 3.94 -3.35
C GLU A 58 9.66 5.46 -3.40
N ILE A 59 8.44 5.94 -3.15
CA ILE A 59 8.15 7.38 -3.03
C ILE A 59 8.91 8.00 -1.85
N MET A 60 8.93 7.36 -0.68
CA MET A 60 9.70 7.86 0.46
C MET A 60 11.20 7.83 0.20
N ARG A 61 11.68 6.81 -0.50
CA ARG A 61 13.09 6.61 -0.78
C ARG A 61 13.61 7.61 -1.82
N HIS A 62 12.92 7.72 -2.97
CA HIS A 62 13.36 8.53 -4.12
C HIS A 62 12.72 9.90 -4.18
N GLY A 63 11.59 10.09 -3.56
CA GLY A 63 10.86 11.35 -3.51
C GLY A 63 9.48 11.28 -4.18
N TYR A 64 8.64 12.22 -3.77
CA TYR A 64 7.32 12.41 -4.36
C TYR A 64 7.45 13.26 -5.64
N MET A 65 7.02 12.70 -6.77
CA MET A 65 7.03 13.41 -8.05
C MET A 65 5.78 14.28 -8.16
N LEU A 66 5.97 15.59 -8.28
CA LEU A 66 4.89 16.51 -8.55
C LEU A 66 4.50 16.46 -10.04
N ASP A 67 3.20 16.36 -10.33
CA ASP A 67 2.69 16.44 -11.69
C ASP A 67 3.18 17.70 -12.40
N GLY A 68 3.81 17.52 -13.57
CA GLY A 68 4.33 18.61 -14.40
C GLY A 68 5.74 19.12 -14.00
N VAL A 69 6.45 18.41 -13.12
CA VAL A 69 7.91 18.57 -12.95
C VAL A 69 8.58 17.45 -13.74
N THR A 70 9.31 17.83 -14.79
CA THR A 70 9.98 16.89 -15.71
C THR A 70 11.43 16.58 -15.32
N ASP A 71 11.97 17.32 -14.34
CA ASP A 71 13.37 17.23 -13.96
C ASP A 71 13.55 16.44 -12.68
N ASP A 72 14.60 15.63 -12.60
CA ASP A 72 15.00 14.85 -11.42
C ASP A 72 15.21 15.73 -10.16
N GLU A 73 15.39 17.04 -10.35
CA GLU A 73 15.53 18.05 -9.30
C GLU A 73 14.27 18.23 -8.44
N GLY A 74 13.10 17.78 -8.92
CA GLY A 74 11.82 17.85 -8.19
C GLY A 74 11.57 16.69 -7.22
N LEU A 75 12.45 15.70 -7.19
CA LEU A 75 12.30 14.52 -6.35
C LEU A 75 12.94 14.74 -4.97
N ILE A 76 12.13 14.90 -3.94
CA ILE A 76 12.58 15.05 -2.57
C ILE A 76 12.29 13.80 -1.77
N GLY A 77 13.29 12.94 -1.67
CA GLY A 77 13.23 11.69 -0.94
C GLY A 77 14.38 11.49 0.03
N LEU A 78 14.38 10.36 0.72
CA LEU A 78 15.41 10.04 1.70
C LEU A 78 16.82 9.96 1.07
N THR A 79 16.96 9.46 -0.14
CA THR A 79 18.26 9.34 -0.83
C THR A 79 18.87 10.70 -1.21
N THR A 80 18.05 11.74 -1.39
CA THR A 80 18.47 13.10 -1.71
C THR A 80 18.48 14.03 -0.50
N ALA A 81 18.14 13.52 0.67
CA ALA A 81 18.03 14.31 1.88
C ALA A 81 19.39 14.81 2.37
N LYS A 82 19.46 16.10 2.73
CA LYS A 82 20.56 16.69 3.50
C LYS A 82 20.41 16.39 4.98
N LYS A 83 19.18 16.46 5.49
CA LYS A 83 18.84 16.26 6.90
C LYS A 83 17.49 15.57 7.03
N ILE A 84 17.39 14.74 8.04
CA ILE A 84 16.14 14.08 8.40
C ILE A 84 15.83 14.38 9.86
N ASP A 85 14.57 14.63 10.13
CA ASP A 85 14.05 14.74 11.48
C ASP A 85 12.89 13.75 11.64
N VAL A 86 13.12 12.74 12.44
CA VAL A 86 12.07 11.80 12.92
C VAL A 86 11.54 12.38 14.23
N SER A 87 10.85 13.52 14.12
CA SER A 87 10.37 14.30 15.25
C SER A 87 9.23 13.64 16.01
N SER A 88 8.50 12.73 15.34
CA SER A 88 7.53 11.86 15.99
C SER A 88 7.45 10.54 15.24
N THR A 89 6.99 9.49 15.93
CA THR A 89 6.77 8.17 15.31
C THR A 89 5.74 8.21 14.17
N ILE A 90 4.99 9.29 14.04
CA ILE A 90 3.90 9.47 13.05
C ILE A 90 4.35 10.34 11.88
N SER A 91 5.43 11.11 12.00
CA SER A 91 5.90 11.99 10.94
C SER A 91 7.40 11.94 10.72
N LEU A 92 7.80 11.99 9.46
CA LEU A 92 9.16 12.04 8.98
C LEU A 92 9.34 13.32 8.14
N LYS A 93 10.17 14.25 8.60
CA LYS A 93 10.53 15.45 7.86
C LYS A 93 11.85 15.23 7.12
N VAL A 94 11.83 15.45 5.81
CA VAL A 94 12.99 15.33 4.93
C VAL A 94 13.35 16.71 4.42
N THR A 95 14.59 17.13 4.62
CA THR A 95 15.16 18.36 4.07
C THR A 95 16.09 17.98 2.93
N PRO A 96 15.81 18.39 1.68
CA PRO A 96 16.65 18.06 0.53
C PRO A 96 17.97 18.84 0.54
N LEU A 97 18.96 18.30 -0.16
CA LEU A 97 20.16 19.03 -0.51
C LEU A 97 19.82 19.99 -1.66
N VAL A 98 19.66 21.27 -1.37
CA VAL A 98 19.44 22.28 -2.40
C VAL A 98 20.78 22.77 -2.90
N LEU A 99 21.11 22.50 -4.16
CA LEU A 99 22.34 22.94 -4.79
C LEU A 99 22.31 24.42 -5.26
N ASN A 100 21.12 25.04 -5.28
CA ASN A 100 20.94 26.46 -5.68
C ASN A 100 20.83 27.36 -4.46
N LEU A 101 21.86 28.11 -4.20
CA LEU A 101 22.01 29.06 -3.08
C LEU A 101 21.09 30.30 -3.12
N ASP A 102 20.33 30.48 -4.20
CA ASP A 102 19.47 31.66 -4.38
C ASP A 102 18.04 31.49 -3.84
N LEU A 103 17.71 30.36 -3.22
CA LEU A 103 16.38 30.11 -2.71
C LEU A 103 16.39 30.22 -1.16
N GLU A 104 15.94 31.34 -0.64
CA GLU A 104 15.83 31.66 0.79
C GLU A 104 14.73 30.83 1.54
N GLU A 105 14.06 29.90 0.90
CA GLU A 105 12.96 29.15 1.50
C GLU A 105 13.40 27.78 1.99
N ASP A 106 12.99 27.42 3.22
CA ASP A 106 13.15 26.10 3.82
C ASP A 106 12.36 25.05 3.03
N TYR A 107 13.02 24.42 2.07
CA TYR A 107 12.44 23.28 1.36
C TYR A 107 12.37 22.08 2.29
N ASN A 108 11.19 21.58 2.51
CA ASN A 108 11.02 20.34 3.26
C ASN A 108 9.81 19.55 2.78
N VAL A 109 9.90 18.24 2.92
CA VAL A 109 8.83 17.30 2.66
C VAL A 109 8.56 16.55 3.94
N THR A 110 7.30 16.48 4.34
CA THR A 110 6.89 15.78 5.55
C THR A 110 5.94 14.65 5.19
N TYR A 111 6.38 13.42 5.43
CA TYR A 111 5.54 12.23 5.38
C TYR A 111 4.88 12.05 6.75
N TYR A 112 3.59 11.77 6.77
CA TYR A 112 2.83 11.58 8.00
C TYR A 112 1.65 10.65 7.81
N VAL A 113 1.16 10.10 8.91
CA VAL A 113 -0.05 9.27 8.90
C VAL A 113 -1.25 10.11 9.33
N ASP A 114 -2.31 10.07 8.52
CA ASP A 114 -3.56 10.78 8.80
C ASP A 114 -4.49 10.00 9.76
N ASP A 115 -5.61 10.63 10.15
CA ASP A 115 -6.61 10.05 11.04
C ASP A 115 -7.28 8.78 10.47
N ASN A 116 -7.19 8.58 9.16
CA ASN A 116 -7.69 7.38 8.47
C ASN A 116 -6.64 6.25 8.41
N MET A 117 -5.52 6.40 9.12
CA MET A 117 -4.40 5.45 9.10
C MET A 117 -3.81 5.25 7.69
N GLN A 118 -3.67 6.36 6.95
CA GLN A 118 -3.10 6.42 5.62
C GLN A 118 -1.86 7.28 5.61
N LEU A 119 -0.88 6.91 4.78
CA LEU A 119 0.35 7.68 4.61
C LEU A 119 0.11 8.82 3.62
N ARG A 120 0.44 10.04 4.04
CA ARG A 120 0.30 11.27 3.29
C ARG A 120 1.62 12.01 3.23
N VAL A 121 1.72 12.94 2.29
CA VAL A 121 2.86 13.83 2.15
C VAL A 121 2.42 15.27 2.02
N ASN A 122 3.12 16.14 2.75
CA ASN A 122 3.06 17.60 2.61
C ASN A 122 4.43 18.12 2.25
N GLY A 123 4.49 19.23 1.51
CA GLY A 123 5.76 19.87 1.25
C GLY A 123 5.64 21.08 0.33
N SER A 124 6.79 21.70 0.10
CA SER A 124 6.95 22.77 -0.86
C SER A 124 8.24 22.56 -1.65
N TYR A 125 8.21 22.90 -2.93
CA TYR A 125 9.36 22.93 -3.81
C TYR A 125 9.26 24.17 -4.71
N GLY A 126 10.09 25.15 -4.47
CA GLY A 126 9.98 26.45 -5.13
C GLY A 126 8.62 27.09 -4.91
N VAL A 127 7.95 27.47 -5.98
CA VAL A 127 6.58 28.02 -5.96
C VAL A 127 5.48 26.96 -5.88
N LYS A 128 5.84 25.67 -5.95
CA LYS A 128 4.90 24.57 -5.89
C LYS A 128 4.72 24.09 -4.47
N HIS A 129 3.47 24.04 -4.06
CA HIS A 129 3.07 23.50 -2.76
C HIS A 129 2.15 22.30 -2.97
N PHE A 130 2.37 21.25 -2.22
CA PHE A 130 1.47 20.11 -2.18
C PHE A 130 1.07 19.81 -0.74
N ARG A 131 -0.19 19.49 -0.56
CA ARG A 131 -0.76 19.23 0.75
C ARG A 131 -1.61 18.00 0.73
N ASN A 132 -1.40 17.15 1.74
CA ASN A 132 -2.23 15.96 1.96
C ASN A 132 -2.31 15.01 0.75
N GLU A 133 -1.22 14.97 -0.05
CA GLU A 133 -1.16 14.07 -1.20
C GLU A 133 -1.04 12.61 -0.74
N PRO A 134 -1.73 11.70 -1.42
CA PRO A 134 -1.72 10.29 -1.04
C PRO A 134 -0.38 9.64 -1.38
N VAL A 135 0.20 8.94 -0.40
CA VAL A 135 1.36 8.07 -0.59
C VAL A 135 0.92 6.60 -0.44
N PHE A 136 0.05 6.32 0.54
CA PHE A 136 -0.57 5.01 0.70
C PHE A 136 -1.98 5.15 1.30
N PRO A 137 -2.99 4.52 0.69
CA PRO A 137 -2.98 3.95 -0.65
C PRO A 137 -2.89 5.04 -1.72
N SER A 138 -2.34 4.72 -2.89
CA SER A 138 -2.26 5.63 -4.05
C SER A 138 -3.63 5.92 -4.67
N THR A 139 -4.60 5.05 -4.44
CA THR A 139 -5.97 5.17 -4.94
C THR A 139 -6.89 5.90 -3.95
N PRO A 140 -8.00 6.51 -4.43
CA PRO A 140 -8.98 7.12 -3.55
C PRO A 140 -9.50 6.17 -2.47
N ILE A 141 -9.71 6.71 -1.27
CA ILE A 141 -10.16 5.95 -0.11
C ILE A 141 -11.50 5.27 -0.42
N LYS A 142 -11.51 3.94 -0.31
CA LYS A 142 -12.72 3.12 -0.31
C LYS A 142 -13.00 2.67 1.11
N TYR A 143 -14.27 2.69 1.49
CA TYR A 143 -14.71 2.24 2.79
C TYR A 143 -15.44 0.91 2.69
N ILE A 144 -15.20 0.04 3.67
CA ILE A 144 -15.98 -1.18 3.89
C ILE A 144 -16.67 -1.00 5.25
N GLY A 145 -17.97 -0.73 5.21
CA GLY A 145 -18.68 -0.24 6.37
C GLY A 145 -18.20 1.16 6.76
N ARG A 146 -17.69 1.30 7.98
CA ARG A 146 -17.16 2.58 8.51
C ARG A 146 -15.64 2.69 8.48
N GLU A 147 -14.94 1.64 8.05
CA GLU A 147 -13.49 1.59 8.09
C GLU A 147 -12.89 1.63 6.68
N PRO A 148 -11.75 2.31 6.48
CA PRO A 148 -11.05 2.29 5.21
C PRO A 148 -10.66 0.87 4.79
N GLN A 149 -10.68 0.60 3.48
CA GLN A 149 -10.32 -0.70 2.92
C GLN A 149 -8.83 -1.01 3.10
N PHE A 150 -7.98 0.01 2.95
CA PHE A 150 -6.53 -0.08 3.14
C PHE A 150 -6.10 0.81 4.29
N THR A 151 -5.31 0.28 5.22
CA THR A 151 -4.82 1.02 6.40
C THR A 151 -3.39 0.60 6.75
N ILE A 152 -2.63 1.51 7.37
CA ILE A 152 -1.35 1.19 8.03
C ILE A 152 -1.65 0.80 9.48
N LYS A 153 -0.99 -0.23 9.97
CA LYS A 153 -1.19 -0.76 11.32
C LYS A 153 -0.14 -0.30 12.33
N ASN A 154 1.07 -0.11 11.88
CA ASN A 154 2.19 0.26 12.75
C ASN A 154 2.44 1.78 12.74
N ILE A 155 1.41 2.59 12.96
CA ILE A 155 1.47 4.06 12.89
C ILE A 155 2.51 4.69 13.84
N HIS A 156 2.88 3.99 14.91
CA HIS A 156 3.83 4.46 15.91
C HIS A 156 5.27 3.96 15.68
N ASP A 157 5.49 3.16 14.63
CA ASP A 157 6.75 2.45 14.43
C ASP A 157 7.05 2.28 12.93
N ILE A 158 6.79 3.36 12.17
CA ILE A 158 7.03 3.37 10.72
C ILE A 158 8.49 3.71 10.42
N TRP A 159 9.03 4.70 11.12
CA TRP A 159 10.37 5.20 10.91
C TRP A 159 11.20 5.06 12.18
N SER A 160 12.41 4.59 12.03
CA SER A 160 13.39 4.55 13.11
C SER A 160 14.78 4.87 12.57
N VAL A 161 15.57 5.53 13.41
CA VAL A 161 16.99 5.76 13.12
C VAL A 161 17.76 4.51 13.47
N THR A 162 18.54 4.01 12.52
CA THR A 162 19.39 2.84 12.77
C THR A 162 20.42 3.16 13.86
N PRO A 163 20.50 2.37 14.93
CA PRO A 163 21.46 2.61 16.03
C PRO A 163 22.90 2.68 15.51
N ASN A 164 23.70 3.59 16.11
CA ASN A 164 25.12 3.80 15.79
C ASN A 164 25.43 4.27 14.35
N THR A 165 24.44 4.85 13.65
CA THR A 165 24.61 5.43 12.32
C THR A 165 24.39 6.93 12.32
N THR A 166 24.82 7.61 13.37
CA THR A 166 24.78 9.08 13.47
C THR A 166 26.16 9.67 13.30
N ASP A 167 26.23 10.88 12.72
CA ASP A 167 27.46 11.66 12.65
C ASP A 167 27.84 12.26 14.02
N ALA A 168 28.95 13.02 14.03
CA ALA A 168 29.40 13.71 15.23
C ALA A 168 28.43 14.80 15.72
N GLN A 169 27.54 15.28 14.84
CA GLN A 169 26.49 16.28 15.11
C GLN A 169 25.16 15.61 15.51
N GLY A 170 25.08 14.27 15.51
CA GLY A 170 23.90 13.51 15.87
C GLY A 170 22.88 13.33 14.73
N ASN A 171 23.25 13.69 13.49
CA ASN A 171 22.36 13.44 12.32
C ASN A 171 22.44 11.99 11.90
N PRO A 172 21.30 11.34 11.61
CA PRO A 172 21.30 9.96 11.19
C PRO A 172 21.79 9.80 9.75
N HIS A 173 22.57 8.75 9.49
CA HIS A 173 22.98 8.35 8.14
C HIS A 173 22.10 7.26 7.56
N MET A 174 21.30 6.61 8.37
CA MET A 174 20.47 5.49 7.98
C MET A 174 19.13 5.51 8.68
N VAL A 175 18.07 5.31 7.93
CA VAL A 175 16.70 5.23 8.43
C VAL A 175 16.10 3.91 8.04
N ASP A 176 15.55 3.22 9.01
CA ASP A 176 14.77 2.02 8.81
C ASP A 176 13.30 2.41 8.60
N ILE A 177 12.70 1.88 7.55
CA ILE A 177 11.29 2.05 7.23
C ILE A 177 10.61 0.70 7.35
N LYS A 178 9.57 0.65 8.17
CA LYS A 178 8.73 -0.53 8.32
C LYS A 178 7.28 -0.16 8.08
N LEU A 179 6.69 -0.68 7.03
CA LEU A 179 5.27 -0.49 6.72
C LEU A 179 4.50 -1.79 6.91
N VAL A 180 3.51 -1.75 7.79
CA VAL A 180 2.58 -2.85 8.01
C VAL A 180 1.21 -2.44 7.45
N GLY A 181 0.96 -2.82 6.21
CA GLY A 181 -0.30 -2.55 5.53
C GLY A 181 -1.34 -3.64 5.79
N GLN A 182 -2.58 -3.25 5.92
CA GLN A 182 -3.71 -4.16 6.04
C GLN A 182 -4.76 -3.84 4.98
N VAL A 183 -5.27 -4.87 4.32
CA VAL A 183 -6.46 -4.81 3.48
C VAL A 183 -7.63 -5.50 4.14
N ARG A 184 -8.80 -4.90 4.03
CA ARG A 184 -10.08 -5.44 4.49
C ARG A 184 -10.90 -5.89 3.29
N PHE A 185 -11.39 -7.12 3.32
CA PHE A 185 -12.20 -7.71 2.24
C PHE A 185 -13.71 -7.57 2.46
N ARG A 186 -14.13 -7.64 3.73
CA ARG A 186 -15.56 -7.63 4.10
C ARG A 186 -15.78 -6.82 5.37
N GLU A 187 -17.01 -6.35 5.54
CA GLU A 187 -17.46 -5.80 6.80
C GLU A 187 -17.52 -6.91 7.86
N LYS A 188 -17.04 -6.61 9.07
CA LYS A 188 -17.08 -7.57 10.16
C LYS A 188 -18.54 -7.93 10.49
N LEU A 189 -18.86 -9.19 10.38
CA LEU A 189 -20.12 -9.72 10.88
C LEU A 189 -20.07 -9.77 12.42
N LYS A 190 -20.78 -8.85 13.03
CA LYS A 190 -21.28 -8.80 14.42
C LYS A 190 -20.32 -8.90 15.61
N ASP A 191 -19.16 -9.53 15.56
CA ASP A 191 -18.32 -9.69 16.75
C ASP A 191 -16.90 -9.21 16.49
N GLN A 192 -16.60 -7.96 16.93
CA GLN A 192 -15.28 -7.35 16.77
C GLN A 192 -14.22 -7.98 17.70
N SER A 193 -14.61 -8.85 18.61
CA SER A 193 -13.74 -9.50 19.59
C SER A 193 -13.19 -10.85 19.12
N ASN A 194 -13.71 -11.43 18.02
CA ASN A 194 -13.29 -12.73 17.54
C ASN A 194 -12.09 -12.59 16.57
N GLU A 195 -10.90 -12.98 17.02
CA GLU A 195 -9.67 -12.98 16.22
C GLU A 195 -9.78 -13.78 14.92
N ASP A 196 -10.55 -14.85 14.92
CA ASP A 196 -10.75 -15.68 13.73
C ASP A 196 -11.55 -14.94 12.65
N ASP A 197 -12.52 -14.10 13.03
CA ASP A 197 -13.27 -13.26 12.10
C ASP A 197 -12.40 -12.13 11.54
N ILE A 198 -11.52 -11.57 12.36
CA ILE A 198 -10.53 -10.59 11.89
C ILE A 198 -9.62 -11.23 10.84
N ARG A 199 -9.05 -12.40 11.11
CA ARG A 199 -8.16 -13.12 10.19
C ARG A 199 -8.85 -13.52 8.87
N ARG A 200 -10.13 -13.86 8.90
CA ARG A 200 -10.90 -14.20 7.70
C ARG A 200 -11.20 -13.01 6.82
N ASN A 201 -11.37 -11.83 7.41
CA ASN A 201 -11.83 -10.63 6.72
C ASN A 201 -10.71 -9.65 6.38
N THR A 202 -9.50 -9.89 6.85
CA THR A 202 -8.33 -9.02 6.63
C THR A 202 -7.10 -9.81 6.24
N ARG A 203 -6.18 -9.16 5.52
CA ARG A 203 -4.82 -9.64 5.30
C ARG A 203 -3.85 -8.51 5.57
N THR A 204 -2.69 -8.87 6.10
CA THR A 204 -1.64 -7.94 6.48
C THR A 204 -0.35 -8.31 5.76
N ILE A 205 0.39 -7.30 5.34
CA ILE A 205 1.72 -7.44 4.74
C ILE A 205 2.66 -6.50 5.48
N THR A 206 3.88 -6.95 5.72
CA THR A 206 4.96 -6.14 6.27
C THR A 206 6.04 -5.97 5.22
N PHE A 207 6.42 -4.72 4.97
CA PHE A 207 7.62 -4.35 4.24
C PHE A 207 8.57 -3.64 5.19
N GLU A 208 9.85 -4.02 5.13
CA GLU A 208 10.91 -3.43 5.95
C GLU A 208 12.14 -3.20 5.07
N THR A 209 12.70 -2.01 5.15
CA THR A 209 13.88 -1.63 4.38
C THR A 209 14.68 -0.57 5.13
N SER A 210 15.99 -0.53 4.91
CA SER A 210 16.86 0.51 5.42
C SER A 210 17.34 1.39 4.27
N VAL A 211 17.30 2.70 4.46
CA VAL A 211 17.72 3.69 3.47
C VAL A 211 18.95 4.42 3.98
N PHE A 212 20.03 4.36 3.20
CA PHE A 212 21.25 5.11 3.47
C PHE A 212 21.14 6.53 2.90
N LEU A 213 21.55 7.51 3.69
CA LEU A 213 21.45 8.94 3.39
C LEU A 213 22.81 9.46 2.91
N GLY A 214 23.16 9.14 1.68
CA GLY A 214 24.49 9.44 1.12
C GLY A 214 24.85 10.92 1.18
N ASN A 215 23.90 11.82 0.90
CA ASN A 215 24.13 13.25 0.90
C ASN A 215 24.29 13.83 2.31
N ALA A 216 23.57 13.30 3.29
CA ALA A 216 23.73 13.72 4.69
C ALA A 216 25.13 13.36 5.21
N HIS A 217 25.65 12.19 4.81
CA HIS A 217 26.99 11.76 5.20
C HIS A 217 28.09 12.59 4.51
N ALA A 218 27.96 12.90 3.23
CA ALA A 218 28.95 13.70 2.50
C ALA A 218 29.10 15.10 3.08
N ASN A 219 28.00 15.76 3.44
CA ASN A 219 28.03 17.10 4.04
C ASN A 219 28.64 17.13 5.44
N ALA A 220 28.49 16.06 6.24
CA ALA A 220 29.08 15.97 7.57
C ALA A 220 30.62 15.80 7.54
N THR A 221 31.20 15.41 6.42
CA THR A 221 32.66 15.26 6.25
C THR A 221 33.36 16.48 5.69
N GLU A 222 32.60 17.47 5.19
CA GLU A 222 33.14 18.72 4.63
C GLU A 222 33.16 19.91 5.64
N GLU A 223 32.53 19.79 6.80
CA GLU A 223 32.59 20.73 7.93
C GLU A 223 33.63 20.27 9.00
#